data_8a96bd72da307b88a9423e8abec7fa99
#
_entry.id   8a96bd72da307b88a9423e8abec7fa99
#
_cell.length_a   1.000
_cell.length_b   1.000
_cell.length_c   1.000
_cell.angle_alpha   90.00
_cell.angle_beta   90.00
_cell.angle_gamma   90.00
#
_symmetry.space_group_name_H-M   'P 1'
#
loop_
_entity.id
_entity.type
_entity.pdbx_description
1 polymer ?
#
loop_
_entity_poly.entity_id
_entity_poly.type
_entity_poly.pdbx_seq_one_letter_code
_entity_poly.pdbx_strand_id
1 'polypeptide(L)'
;MFGFFKHKKEKDSPAPQLIVHTEKTYEKKLPTISDERITLSVNALLDGKYTYAQVLLENFFYVNTKLQKKIARSLLEMLNSLSAKKWYAFSDLCRGYSCSNYLMPRSISQADITREKYPHLSDEEYSALLCIGTFHYNGYFRENCLRKLADYNGHFRYFYIRMNDWVKEIRDASTELLMLHLPKCPLYDIIKDTPILEKLRFTRRRSEKDVGEILSLICGRIKNELNTEHIRQLLEEEPYIRNSFYRFGCQNELFSKGILEFIIEHEPFGSSKERVLLHKLSRFSCSESEYDRYIRHKCPNVRYTALLKKYEELGNVWDGLEEFLTDKSSKIRTLAAFILKKDKAFDPREFYRRLLGTGNMLIAITDLGTYGTKADAEAVKDFIASDNTTIARKALHTYGKLMGAEGAETYWEQLCSEDNRKSKEAYHIITANRISYSIGEIWNEYQRHADTPTGSRFIYLLCNQTDWERLKYLVKLYVDDSLDKTLKEKVADSLCSQNVYKRLSAETADELISVINEHKDKLGKFADGLFFDIEKARR
;
A
#
# COMPACT_ATOMS: atom_id res chain seq x y z
N MET A 1 22.18 -2.02 35.17
CA MET A 1 23.23 -1.02 35.52
C MET A 1 22.62 0.35 35.34
N PHE A 2 22.20 0.98 36.43
CA PHE A 2 21.53 2.29 36.43
C PHE A 2 22.58 3.40 36.49
N GLY A 3 22.57 4.33 35.55
CA GLY A 3 23.40 5.53 35.55
C GLY A 3 22.60 6.75 36.01
N PHE A 4 22.97 7.29 37.16
CA PHE A 4 22.44 8.49 37.78
C PHE A 4 22.78 9.75 36.96
N PHE A 5 21.77 10.54 36.53
CA PHE A 5 21.98 11.92 36.12
C PHE A 5 21.79 12.87 37.31
N LYS A 6 22.86 13.58 37.64
CA LYS A 6 22.90 14.63 38.65
C LYS A 6 22.17 15.89 38.16
N HIS A 7 21.24 16.39 38.98
CA HIS A 7 20.68 17.74 38.85
C HIS A 7 21.77 18.80 38.98
N LYS A 8 21.94 19.65 37.96
CA LYS A 8 22.65 20.93 38.09
C LYS A 8 21.65 22.00 38.53
N LYS A 9 21.95 22.69 39.61
CA LYS A 9 21.22 23.86 40.09
C LYS A 9 21.34 25.00 39.06
N GLU A 10 20.21 25.54 38.66
CA GLU A 10 20.11 26.76 37.90
C GLU A 10 20.59 27.95 38.75
N LYS A 11 21.47 28.74 38.19
CA LYS A 11 21.85 30.07 38.69
C LYS A 11 20.84 31.08 38.20
N ASP A 12 20.30 31.86 39.09
CA ASP A 12 19.47 33.03 38.83
C ASP A 12 20.15 33.97 37.86
N SER A 13 19.54 34.15 36.66
CA SER A 13 19.89 35.23 35.74
C SER A 13 18.89 36.37 35.93
N PRO A 14 19.33 37.63 35.95
CA PRO A 14 18.43 38.77 36.12
C PRO A 14 17.48 38.91 34.92
N ALA A 15 16.23 39.29 35.20
CA ALA A 15 15.18 39.52 34.21
C ALA A 15 15.63 40.51 33.11
N PRO A 16 15.33 40.24 31.82
CA PRO A 16 15.65 41.19 30.76
C PRO A 16 14.81 42.46 30.89
N GLN A 17 15.49 43.60 30.93
CA GLN A 17 14.87 44.92 30.88
C GLN A 17 14.11 45.06 29.54
N LEU A 18 12.83 45.43 29.63
CA LEU A 18 12.01 45.79 28.47
C LEU A 18 12.62 47.03 27.81
N ILE A 19 13.26 46.85 26.66
CA ILE A 19 13.61 47.95 25.75
C ILE A 19 12.33 48.32 25.02
N VAL A 20 11.73 49.44 25.41
CA VAL A 20 10.61 50.05 24.67
C VAL A 20 11.21 50.62 23.37
N HIS A 21 11.12 49.85 22.30
CA HIS A 21 11.33 50.37 20.97
C HIS A 21 10.12 51.23 20.58
N THR A 22 10.30 52.54 20.53
CA THR A 22 9.37 53.47 19.87
C THR A 22 9.27 53.04 18.40
N GLU A 23 8.13 52.49 18.04
CA GLU A 23 7.79 52.19 16.66
C GLU A 23 7.75 53.49 15.85
N LYS A 24 8.78 53.72 15.03
CA LYS A 24 8.65 54.61 13.90
C LYS A 24 7.74 53.93 12.89
N THR A 25 6.49 54.39 12.81
CA THR A 25 5.53 54.07 11.78
C THR A 25 6.09 54.49 10.41
N TYR A 26 6.81 53.57 9.77
CA TYR A 26 7.03 53.68 8.33
C TYR A 26 5.74 53.25 7.64
N GLU A 27 4.95 54.20 7.13
CA GLU A 27 3.94 53.94 6.11
C GLU A 27 4.64 53.36 4.86
N LYS A 28 4.87 52.05 4.83
CA LYS A 28 5.28 51.39 3.59
C LYS A 28 4.10 51.46 2.63
N LYS A 29 4.22 52.25 1.56
CA LYS A 29 3.31 52.14 0.41
C LYS A 29 3.24 50.70 0.00
N LEU A 30 2.05 50.09 0.16
CA LEU A 30 1.78 48.72 -0.26
C LEU A 30 2.04 48.58 -1.77
N PRO A 31 2.71 47.54 -2.25
CA PRO A 31 2.93 47.36 -3.67
C PRO A 31 1.57 47.23 -4.37
N THR A 32 1.32 48.07 -5.37
CA THR A 32 0.12 47.97 -6.23
C THR A 32 0.20 46.69 -7.02
N ILE A 33 -0.67 45.73 -6.69
CA ILE A 33 -0.76 44.45 -7.40
C ILE A 33 -1.54 44.70 -8.69
N SER A 34 -0.91 44.48 -9.84
CA SER A 34 -1.56 44.74 -11.13
C SER A 34 -2.68 43.74 -11.43
N ASP A 35 -3.73 44.19 -12.13
CA ASP A 35 -4.82 43.38 -12.62
C ASP A 35 -4.34 42.19 -13.45
N GLU A 36 -3.27 42.37 -14.22
CA GLU A 36 -2.64 41.35 -15.03
C GLU A 36 -2.07 40.21 -14.19
N ARG A 37 -1.36 40.54 -13.10
CA ARG A 37 -0.78 39.56 -12.19
C ARG A 37 -1.86 38.71 -11.50
N ILE A 38 -2.96 39.32 -11.08
CA ILE A 38 -4.11 38.60 -10.53
C ILE A 38 -4.72 37.66 -11.58
N THR A 39 -4.87 38.16 -12.82
CA THR A 39 -5.42 37.37 -13.91
C THR A 39 -4.54 36.15 -14.22
N LEU A 40 -3.23 36.30 -14.28
CA LEU A 40 -2.30 35.20 -14.48
C LEU A 40 -2.39 34.16 -13.33
N SER A 41 -2.49 34.62 -12.08
CA SER A 41 -2.63 33.75 -10.92
C SER A 41 -3.96 32.99 -10.91
N VAL A 42 -5.06 33.64 -11.32
CA VAL A 42 -6.37 33.01 -11.49
C VAL A 42 -6.33 31.93 -12.58
N ASN A 43 -5.75 32.24 -13.73
CA ASN A 43 -5.62 31.26 -14.81
C ASN A 43 -4.79 30.04 -14.35
N ALA A 44 -3.66 30.28 -13.70
CA ALA A 44 -2.82 29.22 -13.15
C ALA A 44 -3.57 28.35 -12.12
N LEU A 45 -4.43 28.94 -11.28
CA LEU A 45 -5.27 28.22 -10.33
C LEU A 45 -6.26 27.30 -11.05
N LEU A 46 -6.97 27.83 -12.05
CA LEU A 46 -7.99 27.11 -12.83
C LEU A 46 -7.35 26.02 -13.70
N ASP A 47 -6.09 26.21 -14.13
CA ASP A 47 -5.26 25.19 -14.79
C ASP A 47 -4.74 24.09 -13.84
N GLY A 48 -5.16 24.11 -12.57
CA GLY A 48 -4.84 23.06 -11.57
C GLY A 48 -3.55 23.29 -10.78
N LYS A 49 -2.94 24.48 -10.85
CA LYS A 49 -1.80 24.87 -10.00
C LYS A 49 -2.30 25.37 -8.63
N TYR A 50 -2.75 24.46 -7.79
CA TYR A 50 -3.48 24.74 -6.54
C TYR A 50 -2.71 25.58 -5.51
N THR A 51 -1.38 25.67 -5.59
CA THR A 51 -0.57 26.56 -4.74
C THR A 51 -0.96 28.02 -4.90
N TYR A 52 -1.51 28.42 -6.05
CA TYR A 52 -2.00 29.76 -6.29
C TYR A 52 -3.22 30.15 -5.43
N ALA A 53 -3.94 29.18 -4.83
CA ALA A 53 -5.05 29.49 -3.93
C ALA A 53 -4.61 30.34 -2.73
N GLN A 54 -3.47 30.01 -2.10
CA GLN A 54 -2.91 30.79 -0.98
C GLN A 54 -2.40 32.15 -1.46
N VAL A 55 -1.74 32.19 -2.62
CA VAL A 55 -1.26 33.46 -3.23
C VAL A 55 -2.42 34.42 -3.50
N LEU A 56 -3.52 33.90 -4.03
CA LEU A 56 -4.72 34.69 -4.31
C LEU A 56 -5.40 35.16 -3.02
N LEU A 57 -5.50 34.31 -2.00
CA LEU A 57 -6.03 34.69 -0.69
C LEU A 57 -5.21 35.86 -0.08
N GLU A 58 -3.90 35.81 -0.11
CA GLU A 58 -3.05 36.85 0.41
C GLU A 58 -3.21 38.15 -0.37
N ASN A 59 -3.29 38.09 -1.70
CA ASN A 59 -3.50 39.25 -2.55
C ASN A 59 -4.89 39.87 -2.39
N PHE A 60 -5.90 39.09 -1.98
CA PHE A 60 -7.30 39.51 -1.83
C PHE A 60 -7.43 40.77 -0.96
N PHE A 61 -6.65 40.89 0.09
CA PHE A 61 -6.72 42.00 1.06
C PHE A 61 -6.14 43.32 0.55
N TYR A 62 -5.46 43.32 -0.58
CA TYR A 62 -4.71 44.47 -1.13
C TYR A 62 -5.21 44.94 -2.48
N VAL A 63 -6.32 44.37 -2.98
CA VAL A 63 -6.89 44.73 -4.29
C VAL A 63 -8.27 45.35 -4.14
N ASN A 64 -8.74 46.00 -5.22
CA ASN A 64 -10.06 46.64 -5.26
C ASN A 64 -11.20 45.60 -5.28
N THR A 65 -12.44 46.03 -5.04
CA THR A 65 -13.64 45.19 -4.94
C THR A 65 -13.88 44.35 -6.19
N LYS A 66 -13.56 44.83 -7.39
CA LYS A 66 -13.71 44.12 -8.65
C LYS A 66 -12.78 42.88 -8.68
N LEU A 67 -11.52 43.04 -8.29
CA LEU A 67 -10.54 41.99 -8.22
C LEU A 67 -10.80 41.04 -7.04
N GLN A 68 -11.26 41.56 -5.90
CA GLN A 68 -11.72 40.73 -4.77
C GLN A 68 -12.78 39.74 -5.20
N LYS A 69 -13.79 40.21 -5.95
CA LYS A 69 -14.85 39.36 -6.48
C LYS A 69 -14.32 38.34 -7.46
N LYS A 70 -13.38 38.74 -8.33
CA LYS A 70 -12.72 37.83 -9.29
C LYS A 70 -11.96 36.72 -8.57
N ILE A 71 -11.20 37.05 -7.53
CA ILE A 71 -10.45 36.08 -6.71
C ILE A 71 -11.43 35.12 -6.01
N ALA A 72 -12.42 35.63 -5.29
CA ALA A 72 -13.37 34.81 -4.54
C ALA A 72 -14.12 33.82 -5.45
N ARG A 73 -14.56 34.26 -6.63
CA ARG A 73 -15.19 33.38 -7.64
C ARG A 73 -14.26 32.30 -8.15
N SER A 74 -13.01 32.63 -8.46
CA SER A 74 -12.06 31.63 -8.94
C SER A 74 -11.74 30.59 -7.87
N LEU A 75 -11.65 30.99 -6.60
CA LEU A 75 -11.47 30.07 -5.49
C LEU A 75 -12.70 29.15 -5.33
N LEU A 76 -13.92 29.70 -5.42
CA LEU A 76 -15.15 28.93 -5.38
C LEU A 76 -15.25 27.93 -6.55
N GLU A 77 -14.98 28.39 -7.77
CA GLU A 77 -14.96 27.55 -8.97
C GLU A 77 -13.95 26.41 -8.84
N MET A 78 -12.75 26.70 -8.39
CA MET A 78 -11.73 25.70 -8.14
C MET A 78 -12.20 24.67 -7.09
N LEU A 79 -12.72 25.13 -5.93
CA LEU A 79 -13.20 24.22 -4.87
C LEU A 79 -14.33 23.32 -5.36
N ASN A 80 -15.25 23.84 -6.16
CA ASN A 80 -16.35 23.08 -6.75
C ASN A 80 -15.91 22.09 -7.83
N SER A 81 -14.79 22.36 -8.51
CA SER A 81 -14.22 21.47 -9.53
C SER A 81 -13.39 20.32 -8.95
N LEU A 82 -13.06 20.36 -7.65
CA LEU A 82 -12.24 19.35 -7.01
C LEU A 82 -13.03 18.07 -6.76
N SER A 83 -12.68 16.98 -7.46
CA SER A 83 -13.11 15.65 -7.05
C SER A 83 -12.63 15.35 -5.61
N ALA A 84 -13.32 14.44 -4.91
CA ALA A 84 -12.94 14.08 -3.55
C ALA A 84 -11.46 13.65 -3.42
N LYS A 85 -10.94 12.94 -4.42
CA LYS A 85 -9.52 12.54 -4.48
C LYS A 85 -8.58 13.74 -4.68
N LYS A 86 -8.92 14.65 -5.58
CA LYS A 86 -8.13 15.86 -5.85
C LYS A 86 -8.14 16.81 -4.65
N TRP A 87 -9.25 16.85 -3.91
CA TRP A 87 -9.37 17.68 -2.70
C TRP A 87 -8.31 17.31 -1.65
N TYR A 88 -7.96 16.03 -1.51
CA TYR A 88 -6.88 15.62 -0.61
C TYR A 88 -5.52 16.13 -1.04
N ALA A 89 -5.19 15.96 -2.33
CA ALA A 89 -3.93 16.46 -2.87
C ALA A 89 -3.83 17.98 -2.68
N PHE A 90 -4.93 18.70 -2.93
CA PHE A 90 -5.05 20.13 -2.65
C PHE A 90 -4.80 20.45 -1.17
N SER A 91 -5.44 19.75 -0.24
CA SER A 91 -5.29 19.99 1.20
C SER A 91 -3.86 19.75 1.68
N ASP A 92 -3.17 18.76 1.15
CA ASP A 92 -1.79 18.44 1.50
C ASP A 92 -0.82 19.49 0.92
N LEU A 93 -1.05 19.95 -0.32
CA LEU A 93 -0.30 21.06 -0.92
C LEU A 93 -0.44 22.35 -0.12
N CYS A 94 -1.68 22.72 0.27
CA CYS A 94 -1.92 23.92 1.05
C CYS A 94 -1.27 23.89 2.44
N ARG A 95 -1.13 22.68 3.05
CA ARG A 95 -0.43 22.52 4.35
C ARG A 95 1.08 22.66 4.23
N GLY A 96 1.65 22.22 3.11
CA GLY A 96 3.10 22.31 2.83
C GLY A 96 3.52 23.69 2.35
N TYR A 97 2.59 24.54 1.94
CA TYR A 97 2.87 25.84 1.40
C TYR A 97 3.15 26.83 2.53
N SER A 98 4.41 27.05 2.81
CA SER A 98 4.88 28.17 3.62
C SER A 98 5.12 29.34 2.69
N CYS A 99 4.29 30.38 2.77
CA CYS A 99 4.57 31.67 2.10
C CYS A 99 5.73 32.38 2.79
N SER A 100 6.91 31.74 2.82
CA SER A 100 8.15 32.37 3.25
C SER A 100 8.76 33.24 2.15
N ASN A 101 8.16 33.34 0.98
CA ASN A 101 8.69 34.07 -0.15
C ASN A 101 8.29 35.55 -0.13
N TYR A 102 9.07 36.34 0.55
CA TYR A 102 9.76 37.57 0.19
C TYR A 102 8.97 38.84 -0.25
N LEU A 103 7.66 38.82 -0.49
CA LEU A 103 6.97 39.97 -1.09
C LEU A 103 5.67 40.42 -0.39
N MET A 104 5.24 39.78 0.70
CA MET A 104 3.98 40.14 1.36
C MET A 104 4.21 40.82 2.70
N PRO A 105 3.47 41.92 3.00
CA PRO A 105 3.46 42.49 4.33
C PRO A 105 3.00 41.47 5.35
N ARG A 106 3.77 41.23 6.41
CA ARG A 106 3.56 40.23 7.46
C ARG A 106 2.33 40.45 8.36
N SER A 107 1.33 41.22 7.93
CA SER A 107 0.26 41.71 8.80
C SER A 107 -1.16 41.50 8.32
N ILE A 108 -1.49 40.29 7.80
CA ILE A 108 -2.92 39.91 7.72
C ILE A 108 -3.39 39.66 9.14
N SER A 109 -4.26 40.54 9.66
CA SER A 109 -4.81 40.43 11.00
C SER A 109 -6.09 39.62 11.01
N GLN A 110 -6.50 39.11 12.19
CA GLN A 110 -7.78 38.44 12.36
C GLN A 110 -8.99 39.32 11.94
N ALA A 111 -8.87 40.62 12.07
CA ALA A 111 -9.93 41.58 11.74
C ALA A 111 -10.12 41.76 10.22
N ASP A 112 -9.19 41.25 9.39
CA ASP A 112 -9.25 41.49 7.95
C ASP A 112 -10.28 40.61 7.24
N ILE A 113 -10.64 39.44 7.78
CA ILE A 113 -11.62 38.52 7.20
C ILE A 113 -13.02 38.68 7.85
N THR A 114 -13.48 39.87 8.12
CA THR A 114 -14.79 40.15 8.71
C THR A 114 -15.86 40.28 7.62
N ARG A 115 -17.01 39.60 7.72
CA ARG A 115 -18.05 39.55 6.67
C ARG A 115 -18.54 40.93 6.25
N GLU A 116 -18.68 41.83 7.20
CA GLU A 116 -19.14 43.19 7.01
C GLU A 116 -18.23 44.04 6.12
N LYS A 117 -16.95 43.67 6.00
CA LYS A 117 -16.01 44.30 5.09
C LYS A 117 -16.22 43.92 3.62
N TYR A 118 -16.94 42.86 3.35
CA TYR A 118 -17.10 42.29 2.00
C TYR A 118 -18.57 42.09 1.60
N PRO A 119 -19.43 43.15 1.70
CA PRO A 119 -20.86 43.05 1.38
C PRO A 119 -21.12 42.74 -0.11
N HIS A 120 -20.11 42.95 -0.96
CA HIS A 120 -20.16 42.70 -2.40
C HIS A 120 -19.95 41.24 -2.80
N LEU A 121 -19.58 40.35 -1.87
CA LEU A 121 -19.45 38.92 -2.09
C LEU A 121 -20.73 38.19 -1.74
N SER A 122 -21.04 37.09 -2.46
CA SER A 122 -22.07 36.15 -2.00
C SER A 122 -21.57 35.34 -0.80
N ASP A 123 -22.44 34.61 -0.13
CA ASP A 123 -22.05 33.75 1.00
C ASP A 123 -21.17 32.59 0.54
N GLU A 124 -21.40 32.04 -0.66
CA GLU A 124 -20.54 31.01 -1.25
C GLU A 124 -19.15 31.57 -1.61
N GLU A 125 -19.09 32.77 -2.20
CA GLU A 125 -17.82 33.45 -2.53
C GLU A 125 -17.02 33.74 -1.24
N TYR A 126 -17.68 34.18 -0.18
CA TYR A 126 -17.04 34.46 1.09
C TYR A 126 -16.62 33.18 1.83
N SER A 127 -17.49 32.15 1.87
CA SER A 127 -17.13 30.87 2.47
C SER A 127 -15.96 30.18 1.76
N ALA A 128 -15.81 30.35 0.44
CA ALA A 128 -14.64 29.86 -0.31
C ALA A 128 -13.34 30.51 0.18
N LEU A 129 -13.34 31.82 0.48
CA LEU A 129 -12.18 32.50 1.10
C LEU A 129 -11.85 31.92 2.48
N LEU A 130 -12.88 31.69 3.31
CA LEU A 130 -12.71 31.06 4.62
C LEU A 130 -12.13 29.66 4.49
N CYS A 131 -12.62 28.84 3.55
CA CYS A 131 -12.11 27.50 3.28
C CYS A 131 -10.60 27.51 3.02
N ILE A 132 -10.13 28.40 2.14
CA ILE A 132 -8.71 28.55 1.85
C ILE A 132 -7.95 29.12 3.06
N GLY A 133 -8.55 30.07 3.79
CA GLY A 133 -8.01 30.66 5.00
C GLY A 133 -7.75 29.66 6.13
N THR A 134 -8.52 28.56 6.18
CA THR A 134 -8.24 27.47 7.15
C THR A 134 -6.89 26.78 6.93
N PHE A 135 -6.22 26.95 5.78
CA PHE A 135 -4.89 26.44 5.48
C PHE A 135 -3.77 27.48 5.64
N HIS A 136 -4.11 28.72 6.02
CA HIS A 136 -3.15 29.80 6.11
C HIS A 136 -2.05 29.54 7.15
N TYR A 137 -0.82 30.02 6.93
CA TYR A 137 0.32 29.79 7.82
C TYR A 137 0.16 30.45 9.20
N ASN A 138 -0.51 31.65 9.27
CA ASN A 138 -0.81 32.31 10.53
C ASN A 138 -1.93 31.56 11.28
N GLY A 139 -1.60 31.01 12.46
CA GLY A 139 -2.53 30.21 13.27
C GLY A 139 -3.77 31.02 13.70
N TYR A 140 -3.62 32.26 14.12
CA TYR A 140 -4.73 33.11 14.53
C TYR A 140 -5.70 33.40 13.38
N PHE A 141 -5.17 33.67 12.19
CA PHE A 141 -6.00 33.86 11.00
C PHE A 141 -6.73 32.56 10.62
N ARG A 142 -6.03 31.45 10.68
CA ARG A 142 -6.57 30.11 10.38
C ARG A 142 -7.71 29.74 11.33
N GLU A 143 -7.55 29.99 12.64
CA GLU A 143 -8.59 29.74 13.64
C GLU A 143 -9.81 30.64 13.40
N ASN A 144 -9.61 31.94 13.13
CA ASN A 144 -10.70 32.88 12.86
C ASN A 144 -11.50 32.45 11.61
N CYS A 145 -10.82 32.03 10.52
CA CYS A 145 -11.49 31.47 9.35
C CYS A 145 -12.31 30.22 9.70
N LEU A 146 -11.75 29.32 10.51
CA LEU A 146 -12.44 28.11 10.93
C LEU A 146 -13.71 28.42 11.74
N ARG A 147 -13.63 29.33 12.72
CA ARG A 147 -14.80 29.72 13.54
C ARG A 147 -15.90 30.37 12.70
N LYS A 148 -15.53 31.27 11.77
CA LYS A 148 -16.51 31.88 10.86
C LYS A 148 -17.09 30.91 9.83
N LEU A 149 -16.32 29.92 9.41
CA LEU A 149 -16.79 28.89 8.47
C LEU A 149 -17.91 28.03 9.08
N ALA A 150 -18.00 27.95 10.40
CA ALA A 150 -19.06 27.23 11.10
C ALA A 150 -20.47 27.82 10.88
N ASP A 151 -20.59 29.09 10.50
CA ASP A 151 -21.83 29.73 10.17
C ASP A 151 -22.39 29.31 8.78
N TYR A 152 -21.59 28.56 7.98
CA TYR A 152 -21.92 28.11 6.64
C TYR A 152 -22.02 26.58 6.58
N ASN A 153 -23.03 26.06 5.89
CA ASN A 153 -23.26 24.62 5.78
C ASN A 153 -22.29 23.93 4.80
N GLY A 154 -22.11 22.62 4.92
CA GLY A 154 -21.39 21.80 3.93
C GLY A 154 -19.87 21.82 4.02
N HIS A 155 -19.28 22.37 5.09
CA HIS A 155 -17.83 22.57 5.20
C HIS A 155 -17.16 21.70 6.28
N PHE A 156 -17.77 20.59 6.74
CA PHE A 156 -17.27 19.74 7.83
C PHE A 156 -15.87 19.18 7.58
N ARG A 157 -15.50 18.92 6.32
CA ARG A 157 -14.18 18.43 5.93
C ARG A 157 -13.02 19.30 6.42
N TYR A 158 -13.23 20.60 6.52
CA TYR A 158 -12.21 21.54 7.01
C TYR A 158 -12.01 21.38 8.52
N PHE A 159 -13.07 21.17 9.27
CA PHE A 159 -12.98 20.88 10.70
C PHE A 159 -12.31 19.54 10.96
N TYR A 160 -12.68 18.47 10.26
CA TYR A 160 -12.04 17.17 10.40
C TYR A 160 -10.52 17.24 10.20
N ILE A 161 -10.06 17.95 9.19
CA ILE A 161 -8.63 18.12 8.94
C ILE A 161 -7.95 18.92 10.03
N ARG A 162 -8.59 19.97 10.56
CA ARG A 162 -8.02 20.83 11.60
C ARG A 162 -7.98 20.18 12.97
N MET A 163 -8.71 19.10 13.22
CA MET A 163 -8.49 18.27 14.41
C MET A 163 -7.06 17.72 14.51
N ASN A 164 -6.31 17.66 13.42
CA ASN A 164 -4.90 17.27 13.39
C ASN A 164 -3.96 18.46 13.14
N ASP A 165 -4.37 19.69 13.43
CA ASP A 165 -3.51 20.88 13.31
C ASP A 165 -2.32 20.79 14.28
N TRP A 166 -1.21 21.46 13.97
CA TRP A 166 -0.06 21.54 14.87
C TRP A 166 -0.33 22.46 16.06
N VAL A 167 -1.21 23.49 15.89
CA VAL A 167 -1.61 24.43 16.93
C VAL A 167 -2.74 23.83 17.75
N LYS A 168 -2.54 23.77 19.08
CA LYS A 168 -3.50 23.14 20.00
C LYS A 168 -4.86 23.85 19.98
N GLU A 169 -4.86 25.18 20.01
CA GLU A 169 -6.07 26.03 20.03
C GLU A 169 -6.95 25.77 18.81
N ILE A 170 -6.36 25.56 17.63
CA ILE A 170 -7.10 25.22 16.40
C ILE A 170 -7.70 23.83 16.50
N ARG A 171 -6.97 22.84 17.06
CA ARG A 171 -7.52 21.50 17.28
C ARG A 171 -8.72 21.54 18.23
N ASP A 172 -8.60 22.30 19.32
CA ASP A 172 -9.66 22.42 20.32
C ASP A 172 -10.89 23.12 19.73
N ALA A 173 -10.70 24.26 19.04
CA ALA A 173 -11.77 24.95 18.32
C ALA A 173 -12.45 24.04 17.28
N SER A 174 -11.67 23.27 16.53
CA SER A 174 -12.20 22.33 15.54
C SER A 174 -13.09 21.26 16.17
N THR A 175 -12.68 20.71 17.30
CA THR A 175 -13.45 19.70 18.03
C THR A 175 -14.74 20.29 18.62
N GLU A 176 -14.62 21.46 19.26
CA GLU A 176 -15.77 22.21 19.79
C GLU A 176 -16.83 22.47 18.70
N LEU A 177 -16.40 23.00 17.55
CA LEU A 177 -17.28 23.27 16.43
C LEU A 177 -17.93 22.02 15.85
N LEU A 178 -17.19 20.93 15.73
CA LEU A 178 -17.74 19.65 15.30
C LEU A 178 -18.81 19.14 16.29
N MET A 179 -18.53 19.15 17.59
CA MET A 179 -19.49 18.71 18.61
C MET A 179 -20.77 19.55 18.60
N LEU A 180 -20.65 20.85 18.31
CA LEU A 180 -21.78 21.77 18.24
C LEU A 180 -22.66 21.60 16.99
N HIS A 181 -22.03 21.40 15.83
CA HIS A 181 -22.69 21.45 14.53
C HIS A 181 -23.02 20.07 13.95
N LEU A 182 -22.24 19.01 14.22
CA LEU A 182 -22.52 17.66 13.72
C LEU A 182 -23.93 17.16 14.05
N PRO A 183 -24.51 17.39 15.26
CA PRO A 183 -25.86 16.95 15.55
C PRO A 183 -26.94 17.57 14.66
N LYS A 184 -26.68 18.73 14.07
CA LYS A 184 -27.64 19.52 13.30
C LYS A 184 -27.41 19.48 11.79
N CYS A 185 -26.26 18.97 11.33
CA CYS A 185 -25.94 18.94 9.90
C CYS A 185 -26.75 17.87 9.15
N PRO A 186 -26.99 18.04 7.85
CA PRO A 186 -27.56 16.98 7.03
C PRO A 186 -26.69 15.72 7.09
N LEU A 187 -27.32 14.54 7.27
CA LEU A 187 -26.58 13.28 7.32
C LEU A 187 -25.78 13.03 6.04
N TYR A 188 -26.31 13.49 4.92
CA TYR A 188 -25.64 13.31 3.63
C TYR A 188 -24.27 14.02 3.54
N ASP A 189 -24.10 15.16 4.19
CA ASP A 189 -22.81 15.86 4.26
C ASP A 189 -21.76 15.03 5.02
N ILE A 190 -22.18 14.33 6.09
CA ILE A 190 -21.30 13.39 6.80
C ILE A 190 -20.93 12.22 5.90
N ILE A 191 -21.88 11.67 5.15
CA ILE A 191 -21.65 10.54 4.22
C ILE A 191 -20.63 10.92 3.16
N LYS A 192 -20.76 12.11 2.54
CA LYS A 192 -19.82 12.62 1.52
C LYS A 192 -18.40 12.82 2.05
N ASP A 193 -18.26 13.20 3.29
CA ASP A 193 -16.96 13.46 3.93
C ASP A 193 -16.31 12.20 4.54
N THR A 194 -16.92 11.02 4.39
CA THR A 194 -16.38 9.74 4.90
C THR A 194 -14.93 9.48 4.47
N PRO A 195 -14.48 9.80 3.25
CA PRO A 195 -13.08 9.65 2.89
C PRO A 195 -12.10 10.40 3.82
N ILE A 196 -12.56 11.50 4.42
CA ILE A 196 -11.76 12.29 5.36
C ILE A 196 -11.82 11.68 6.75
N LEU A 197 -12.99 11.21 7.17
CA LEU A 197 -13.20 10.55 8.45
C LEU A 197 -12.30 9.33 8.64
N GLU A 198 -12.06 8.56 7.59
CA GLU A 198 -11.14 7.43 7.64
C GLU A 198 -9.70 7.85 7.96
N LYS A 199 -9.27 9.03 7.54
CA LYS A 199 -7.94 9.57 7.86
C LYS A 199 -7.82 10.04 9.30
N LEU A 200 -8.90 10.43 9.96
CA LEU A 200 -8.87 10.85 11.37
C LEU A 200 -8.38 9.74 12.29
N ARG A 201 -8.64 8.47 11.98
CA ARG A 201 -8.15 7.31 12.75
C ARG A 201 -6.63 7.23 12.84
N PHE A 202 -5.91 7.90 11.94
CA PHE A 202 -4.44 7.91 11.88
C PHE A 202 -3.84 9.22 12.37
N THR A 203 -4.62 10.06 13.06
CA THR A 203 -4.12 11.34 13.58
C THR A 203 -3.21 11.10 14.78
N ARG A 204 -1.98 11.65 14.73
CA ARG A 204 -0.99 11.48 15.81
C ARG A 204 -1.00 12.59 16.85
N ARG A 205 -1.70 13.71 16.58
CA ARG A 205 -1.63 14.94 17.39
C ARG A 205 -2.83 15.15 18.31
N ARG A 206 -3.83 14.28 18.21
CA ARG A 206 -5.03 14.29 19.06
C ARG A 206 -5.08 13.03 19.91
N SER A 207 -5.71 13.09 21.07
CA SER A 207 -5.91 11.89 21.88
C SER A 207 -6.87 10.92 21.16
N GLU A 208 -6.65 9.63 21.31
CA GLU A 208 -7.56 8.60 20.78
C GLU A 208 -9.00 8.78 21.32
N LYS A 209 -9.12 9.29 22.56
CA LYS A 209 -10.41 9.57 23.21
C LYS A 209 -11.20 10.62 22.42
N ASP A 210 -10.62 11.77 22.11
CA ASP A 210 -11.30 12.88 21.42
C ASP A 210 -11.76 12.48 20.03
N VAL A 211 -10.91 11.76 19.29
CA VAL A 211 -11.26 11.23 17.96
C VAL A 211 -12.37 10.17 18.10
N GLY A 212 -12.28 9.32 19.12
CA GLY A 212 -13.28 8.30 19.42
C GLY A 212 -14.66 8.87 19.70
N GLU A 213 -14.75 9.97 20.46
CA GLU A 213 -16.03 10.64 20.76
C GLU A 213 -16.70 11.20 19.48
N ILE A 214 -15.94 11.89 18.63
CA ILE A 214 -16.46 12.40 17.35
C ILE A 214 -16.89 11.25 16.43
N LEU A 215 -16.08 10.21 16.30
CA LEU A 215 -16.43 9.04 15.48
C LEU A 215 -17.65 8.31 16.04
N SER A 216 -17.80 8.20 17.36
CA SER A 216 -18.96 7.59 18.00
C SER A 216 -20.24 8.37 17.71
N LEU A 217 -20.18 9.71 17.79
CA LEU A 217 -21.31 10.58 17.42
C LEU A 217 -21.71 10.38 15.94
N ILE A 218 -20.74 10.38 15.04
CA ILE A 218 -20.98 10.16 13.61
C ILE A 218 -21.58 8.78 13.34
N CYS A 219 -21.01 7.73 13.92
CA CYS A 219 -21.50 6.37 13.78
C CYS A 219 -22.92 6.22 14.33
N GLY A 220 -23.20 6.84 15.48
CA GLY A 220 -24.54 6.85 16.07
C GLY A 220 -25.57 7.50 15.14
N ARG A 221 -25.25 8.65 14.55
CA ARG A 221 -26.14 9.32 13.59
C ARG A 221 -26.38 8.47 12.34
N ILE A 222 -25.31 7.95 11.73
CA ILE A 222 -25.43 7.08 10.54
C ILE A 222 -26.30 5.86 10.87
N LYS A 223 -26.06 5.19 11.99
CA LYS A 223 -26.81 3.99 12.38
C LYS A 223 -28.30 4.26 12.57
N ASN A 224 -28.67 5.43 13.11
CA ASN A 224 -30.05 5.77 13.46
C ASN A 224 -30.82 6.42 12.29
N GLU A 225 -30.14 7.20 11.43
CA GLU A 225 -30.80 8.06 10.46
C GLU A 225 -30.64 7.54 9.00
N LEU A 226 -29.69 6.63 8.75
CA LEU A 226 -29.42 6.12 7.40
C LEU A 226 -30.63 5.36 6.83
N ASN A 227 -31.04 5.74 5.62
CA ASN A 227 -32.12 5.10 4.89
C ASN A 227 -31.72 4.91 3.40
N THR A 228 -32.61 4.29 2.62
CA THR A 228 -32.38 4.00 1.20
C THR A 228 -32.26 5.26 0.34
N GLU A 229 -32.90 6.36 0.75
CA GLU A 229 -32.79 7.63 0.02
C GLU A 229 -31.39 8.22 0.09
N HIS A 230 -30.74 8.17 1.24
CA HIS A 230 -29.33 8.55 1.38
C HIS A 230 -28.42 7.68 0.51
N ILE A 231 -28.74 6.39 0.35
CA ILE A 231 -27.97 5.51 -0.54
C ILE A 231 -28.22 5.86 -2.01
N ARG A 232 -29.45 6.22 -2.42
CA ARG A 232 -29.73 6.71 -3.79
C ARG A 232 -28.92 7.96 -4.12
N GLN A 233 -28.92 8.95 -3.22
CA GLN A 233 -28.10 10.14 -3.39
C GLN A 233 -26.60 9.80 -3.47
N LEU A 234 -26.14 8.86 -2.65
CA LEU A 234 -24.75 8.39 -2.69
C LEU A 234 -24.40 7.69 -4.01
N LEU A 235 -25.33 7.00 -4.67
CA LEU A 235 -25.08 6.35 -5.95
C LEU A 235 -24.76 7.34 -7.08
N GLU A 236 -25.17 8.60 -6.95
CA GLU A 236 -24.82 9.69 -7.88
C GLU A 236 -23.40 10.23 -7.65
N GLU A 237 -22.79 9.93 -6.51
CA GLU A 237 -21.44 10.40 -6.18
C GLU A 237 -20.35 9.59 -6.87
N GLU A 238 -19.11 10.12 -6.84
CA GLU A 238 -17.93 9.44 -7.36
C GLU A 238 -17.74 8.05 -6.71
N PRO A 239 -17.29 7.04 -7.47
CA PRO A 239 -16.99 5.70 -6.93
C PRO A 239 -16.07 5.70 -5.72
N TYR A 240 -15.18 6.69 -5.64
CA TYR A 240 -14.26 6.87 -4.51
C TYR A 240 -15.00 7.19 -3.21
N ILE A 241 -15.99 8.08 -3.23
CA ILE A 241 -16.83 8.44 -2.08
C ILE A 241 -17.64 7.24 -1.65
N ARG A 242 -18.34 6.59 -2.59
CA ARG A 242 -19.16 5.40 -2.34
C ARG A 242 -18.36 4.29 -1.66
N ASN A 243 -17.21 3.94 -2.23
CA ASN A 243 -16.35 2.86 -1.70
C ASN A 243 -15.81 3.19 -0.31
N SER A 244 -15.49 4.45 -0.03
CA SER A 244 -15.07 4.90 1.30
C SER A 244 -16.21 4.77 2.30
N PHE A 245 -17.42 5.23 1.95
CA PHE A 245 -18.59 5.10 2.82
C PHE A 245 -18.94 3.64 3.11
N TYR A 246 -18.95 2.77 2.09
CA TYR A 246 -19.22 1.35 2.30
C TYR A 246 -18.16 0.69 3.17
N ARG A 247 -16.89 1.04 2.98
CA ARG A 247 -15.81 0.54 3.84
C ARG A 247 -15.99 1.01 5.28
N PHE A 248 -16.25 2.30 5.49
CA PHE A 248 -16.48 2.89 6.81
C PHE A 248 -17.69 2.25 7.49
N GLY A 249 -18.82 2.13 6.78
CA GLY A 249 -20.04 1.54 7.31
C GLY A 249 -19.91 0.07 7.65
N CYS A 250 -19.23 -0.73 6.80
CA CYS A 250 -18.95 -2.13 7.09
C CYS A 250 -18.01 -2.30 8.30
N GLN A 251 -16.94 -1.50 8.38
CA GLN A 251 -15.97 -1.60 9.49
C GLN A 251 -16.55 -1.20 10.84
N ASN A 252 -17.55 -0.32 10.87
CA ASN A 252 -18.19 0.15 12.10
C ASN A 252 -19.57 -0.47 12.31
N GLU A 253 -19.97 -1.45 11.49
CA GLU A 253 -21.23 -2.19 11.61
C GLU A 253 -22.48 -1.30 11.59
N LEU A 254 -22.50 -0.30 10.71
CA LEU A 254 -23.54 0.73 10.68
C LEU A 254 -24.75 0.35 9.83
N PHE A 255 -24.65 -0.68 8.97
CA PHE A 255 -25.67 -1.01 8.00
C PHE A 255 -26.64 -2.08 8.52
N SER A 256 -27.93 -1.81 8.43
CA SER A 256 -28.98 -2.81 8.59
C SER A 256 -28.98 -3.79 7.41
N LYS A 257 -29.61 -4.97 7.59
CA LYS A 257 -29.75 -5.97 6.52
C LYS A 257 -30.39 -5.36 5.26
N GLY A 258 -31.48 -4.58 5.42
CA GLY A 258 -32.15 -3.94 4.28
C GLY A 258 -31.29 -2.92 3.53
N ILE A 259 -30.47 -2.14 4.24
CA ILE A 259 -29.51 -1.21 3.61
C ILE A 259 -28.45 -1.98 2.81
N LEU A 260 -27.91 -3.08 3.36
CA LEU A 260 -26.93 -3.91 2.66
C LEU A 260 -27.54 -4.53 1.39
N GLU A 261 -28.76 -5.02 1.47
CA GLU A 261 -29.48 -5.58 0.31
C GLU A 261 -29.72 -4.54 -0.77
N PHE A 262 -30.17 -3.35 -0.39
CA PHE A 262 -30.36 -2.24 -1.32
C PHE A 262 -29.05 -1.85 -2.03
N ILE A 263 -27.92 -1.75 -1.29
CA ILE A 263 -26.61 -1.46 -1.89
C ILE A 263 -26.20 -2.59 -2.84
N ILE A 264 -26.35 -3.85 -2.44
CA ILE A 264 -25.99 -5.02 -3.28
C ILE A 264 -26.78 -5.02 -4.59
N GLU A 265 -28.03 -4.59 -4.57
CA GLU A 265 -28.88 -4.52 -5.76
C GLU A 265 -28.46 -3.41 -6.71
N HIS A 266 -28.20 -2.20 -6.19
CA HIS A 266 -28.08 -0.98 -7.01
C HIS A 266 -26.64 -0.54 -7.28
N GLU A 267 -25.62 -0.97 -6.50
CA GLU A 267 -24.24 -0.55 -6.71
C GLU A 267 -23.65 -1.14 -8.01
N PRO A 268 -23.22 -0.30 -8.98
CA PRO A 268 -22.72 -0.78 -10.26
C PRO A 268 -21.31 -1.38 -10.17
N PHE A 269 -20.46 -0.93 -9.22
CA PHE A 269 -19.07 -1.36 -9.11
C PHE A 269 -18.93 -2.70 -8.37
N GLY A 270 -18.42 -3.72 -9.09
CA GLY A 270 -18.29 -5.07 -8.57
C GLY A 270 -17.49 -5.19 -7.28
N SER A 271 -16.38 -4.47 -7.14
CA SER A 271 -15.54 -4.52 -5.94
C SER A 271 -16.20 -3.92 -4.69
N SER A 272 -16.97 -2.83 -4.85
CA SER A 272 -17.75 -2.22 -3.79
C SER A 272 -18.90 -3.13 -3.36
N LYS A 273 -19.62 -3.66 -4.36
CA LYS A 273 -20.72 -4.62 -4.17
C LYS A 273 -20.25 -5.88 -3.45
N GLU A 274 -19.11 -6.45 -3.87
CA GLU A 274 -18.53 -7.64 -3.24
C GLU A 274 -18.14 -7.41 -1.78
N ARG A 275 -17.60 -6.24 -1.44
CA ARG A 275 -17.30 -5.86 -0.06
C ARG A 275 -18.55 -5.85 0.83
N VAL A 276 -19.61 -5.22 0.34
CA VAL A 276 -20.88 -5.11 1.08
C VAL A 276 -21.53 -6.49 1.22
N LEU A 277 -21.47 -7.31 0.17
CA LEU A 277 -21.96 -8.69 0.19
C LEU A 277 -21.19 -9.55 1.20
N LEU A 278 -19.86 -9.46 1.23
CA LEU A 278 -19.04 -10.17 2.22
C LEU A 278 -19.41 -9.76 3.65
N HIS A 279 -19.65 -8.47 3.88
CA HIS A 279 -20.09 -7.98 5.19
C HIS A 279 -21.48 -8.52 5.56
N LYS A 280 -22.43 -8.54 4.59
CA LYS A 280 -23.75 -9.15 4.80
C LYS A 280 -23.62 -10.63 5.21
N LEU A 281 -22.83 -11.40 4.44
CA LEU A 281 -22.61 -12.82 4.72
C LEU A 281 -21.96 -13.10 6.08
N SER A 282 -21.07 -12.21 6.54
CA SER A 282 -20.42 -12.38 7.84
C SER A 282 -21.33 -12.12 9.04
N ARG A 283 -22.41 -11.36 8.85
CA ARG A 283 -23.25 -10.85 9.96
C ARG A 283 -24.68 -11.38 9.99
N PHE A 284 -25.21 -11.76 8.85
CA PHE A 284 -26.62 -12.13 8.73
C PHE A 284 -26.77 -13.48 8.07
N SER A 285 -27.68 -14.29 8.58
CA SER A 285 -28.08 -15.54 7.95
C SER A 285 -28.75 -15.27 6.61
N CYS A 286 -28.50 -16.18 5.67
CA CYS A 286 -29.06 -16.18 4.34
C CYS A 286 -30.09 -17.30 4.18
N SER A 287 -31.02 -17.13 3.25
CA SER A 287 -31.88 -18.23 2.82
C SER A 287 -31.05 -19.27 2.02
N GLU A 288 -31.54 -20.50 1.92
CA GLU A 288 -30.90 -21.55 1.15
C GLU A 288 -30.65 -21.13 -0.31
N SER A 289 -31.64 -20.50 -0.95
CA SER A 289 -31.51 -19.96 -2.32
C SER A 289 -30.47 -18.85 -2.45
N GLU A 290 -30.27 -18.02 -1.41
CA GLU A 290 -29.20 -17.04 -1.39
C GLU A 290 -27.83 -17.71 -1.29
N TYR A 291 -27.68 -18.72 -0.41
CA TYR A 291 -26.44 -19.50 -0.32
C TYR A 291 -26.09 -20.16 -1.65
N ASP A 292 -27.05 -20.82 -2.31
CA ASP A 292 -26.84 -21.47 -3.61
C ASP A 292 -26.39 -20.50 -4.71
N ARG A 293 -26.89 -19.27 -4.67
CA ARG A 293 -26.43 -18.20 -5.55
C ARG A 293 -25.02 -17.74 -5.22
N TYR A 294 -24.69 -17.57 -3.93
CA TYR A 294 -23.42 -16.98 -3.51
C TYR A 294 -22.26 -17.98 -3.54
N ILE A 295 -22.48 -19.27 -3.30
CA ILE A 295 -21.44 -20.30 -3.48
C ILE A 295 -21.01 -20.45 -4.94
N ARG A 296 -21.82 -19.98 -5.90
CA ARG A 296 -21.52 -19.94 -7.35
C ARG A 296 -21.12 -18.55 -7.85
N HIS A 297 -20.92 -17.60 -6.95
CA HIS A 297 -20.56 -16.23 -7.32
C HIS A 297 -19.19 -16.14 -8.03
N LYS A 298 -19.03 -15.19 -8.98
CA LYS A 298 -17.77 -15.00 -9.73
C LYS A 298 -16.56 -14.70 -8.81
N CYS A 299 -16.75 -13.95 -7.71
CA CYS A 299 -15.71 -13.60 -6.77
C CYS A 299 -15.38 -14.76 -5.82
N PRO A 300 -14.12 -15.25 -5.80
CA PRO A 300 -13.72 -16.37 -4.93
C PRO A 300 -13.95 -16.11 -3.44
N ASN A 301 -13.76 -14.87 -2.97
CA ASN A 301 -13.96 -14.55 -1.56
C ASN A 301 -15.43 -14.67 -1.15
N VAL A 302 -16.35 -14.29 -2.05
CA VAL A 302 -17.80 -14.46 -1.82
C VAL A 302 -18.14 -15.94 -1.74
N ARG A 303 -17.66 -16.76 -2.72
CA ARG A 303 -17.89 -18.21 -2.70
C ARG A 303 -17.36 -18.85 -1.42
N TYR A 304 -16.13 -18.51 -1.03
CA TYR A 304 -15.50 -19.03 0.19
C TYR A 304 -16.32 -18.69 1.44
N THR A 305 -16.70 -17.41 1.60
CA THR A 305 -17.47 -16.98 2.79
C THR A 305 -18.86 -17.60 2.82
N ALA A 306 -19.53 -17.69 1.67
CA ALA A 306 -20.85 -18.31 1.58
C ALA A 306 -20.80 -19.81 1.89
N LEU A 307 -19.78 -20.49 1.38
CA LEU A 307 -19.56 -21.92 1.60
C LEU A 307 -19.28 -22.22 3.09
N LEU A 308 -18.42 -21.42 3.71
CA LEU A 308 -18.12 -21.52 5.13
C LEU A 308 -19.36 -21.27 5.99
N LYS A 309 -20.11 -20.20 5.70
CA LYS A 309 -21.32 -19.84 6.44
C LYS A 309 -22.43 -20.88 6.27
N LYS A 310 -22.63 -21.40 5.05
CA LYS A 310 -23.58 -22.49 4.81
C LYS A 310 -23.24 -23.72 5.68
N TYR A 311 -21.94 -24.06 5.77
CA TYR A 311 -21.49 -25.17 6.62
C TYR A 311 -21.71 -24.87 8.12
N GLU A 312 -21.37 -23.66 8.59
CA GLU A 312 -21.59 -23.25 9.98
C GLU A 312 -23.07 -23.32 10.40
N GLU A 313 -24.00 -22.95 9.51
CA GLU A 313 -25.44 -22.97 9.79
C GLU A 313 -26.07 -24.37 9.68
N LEU A 314 -25.65 -25.17 8.69
CA LEU A 314 -26.17 -26.54 8.52
C LEU A 314 -25.57 -27.52 9.53
N GLY A 315 -24.33 -27.31 9.96
CA GLY A 315 -23.61 -28.20 10.87
C GLY A 315 -23.18 -29.55 10.26
N ASN A 316 -23.47 -29.77 8.97
CA ASN A 316 -23.15 -31.03 8.27
C ASN A 316 -22.87 -30.81 6.78
N VAL A 317 -22.36 -31.85 6.12
CA VAL A 317 -22.14 -31.87 4.67
C VAL A 317 -23.49 -31.90 3.94
N TRP A 318 -23.59 -31.18 2.82
CA TRP A 318 -24.74 -31.20 1.92
C TRP A 318 -24.37 -31.78 0.55
N ASP A 319 -25.37 -32.16 -0.23
CA ASP A 319 -25.18 -32.70 -1.57
C ASP A 319 -24.61 -31.65 -2.52
N GLY A 320 -23.60 -32.02 -3.30
CA GLY A 320 -22.92 -31.14 -4.25
C GLY A 320 -21.71 -30.42 -3.67
N LEU A 321 -21.33 -30.57 -2.39
CA LEU A 321 -20.12 -29.97 -1.84
C LEU A 321 -18.86 -30.47 -2.57
N GLU A 322 -18.85 -31.68 -3.08
CA GLU A 322 -17.72 -32.27 -3.81
C GLU A 322 -17.37 -31.49 -5.11
N GLU A 323 -18.35 -30.80 -5.73
CA GLU A 323 -18.09 -29.96 -6.90
C GLU A 323 -17.02 -28.91 -6.63
N PHE A 324 -16.93 -28.40 -5.40
CA PHE A 324 -15.97 -27.37 -5.00
C PHE A 324 -14.53 -27.86 -4.84
N LEU A 325 -14.30 -29.17 -4.87
CA LEU A 325 -12.95 -29.76 -4.94
C LEU A 325 -12.26 -29.45 -6.28
N THR A 326 -12.99 -29.03 -7.29
CA THR A 326 -12.46 -28.61 -8.60
C THR A 326 -12.61 -27.11 -8.84
N ASP A 327 -12.92 -26.30 -7.81
CA ASP A 327 -12.98 -24.85 -7.96
C ASP A 327 -11.63 -24.25 -8.39
N LYS A 328 -11.68 -23.19 -9.21
CA LYS A 328 -10.46 -22.47 -9.65
C LYS A 328 -9.63 -21.93 -8.48
N SER A 329 -10.27 -21.59 -7.37
CA SER A 329 -9.60 -21.06 -6.16
C SER A 329 -9.17 -22.19 -5.22
N SER A 330 -7.87 -22.29 -4.96
CA SER A 330 -7.32 -23.27 -4.01
C SER A 330 -7.91 -23.14 -2.61
N LYS A 331 -8.24 -21.91 -2.14
CA LYS A 331 -8.88 -21.70 -0.83
C LYS A 331 -10.22 -22.40 -0.72
N ILE A 332 -11.00 -22.38 -1.80
CA ILE A 332 -12.32 -23.03 -1.84
C ILE A 332 -12.14 -24.54 -1.85
N ARG A 333 -11.24 -25.07 -2.66
CA ARG A 333 -10.92 -26.49 -2.70
C ARG A 333 -10.46 -27.02 -1.33
N THR A 334 -9.56 -26.25 -0.68
CA THR A 334 -9.07 -26.59 0.67
C THR A 334 -10.21 -26.60 1.69
N LEU A 335 -11.13 -25.63 1.65
CA LEU A 335 -12.29 -25.59 2.54
C LEU A 335 -13.22 -26.78 2.29
N ALA A 336 -13.55 -27.07 1.03
CA ALA A 336 -14.39 -28.22 0.67
C ALA A 336 -13.76 -29.55 1.12
N ALA A 337 -12.47 -29.75 0.88
CA ALA A 337 -11.74 -30.92 1.32
C ALA A 337 -11.72 -31.05 2.86
N PHE A 338 -11.54 -29.94 3.58
CA PHE A 338 -11.57 -29.91 5.04
C PHE A 338 -12.94 -30.36 5.58
N ILE A 339 -14.02 -29.81 5.05
CA ILE A 339 -15.39 -30.14 5.47
C ILE A 339 -15.70 -31.60 5.19
N LEU A 340 -15.42 -32.08 3.96
CA LEU A 340 -15.65 -33.47 3.56
C LEU A 340 -14.83 -34.47 4.40
N LYS A 341 -13.58 -34.16 4.69
CA LYS A 341 -12.72 -35.01 5.52
C LYS A 341 -13.25 -35.13 6.95
N LYS A 342 -13.77 -34.01 7.50
CA LYS A 342 -14.31 -34.01 8.86
C LYS A 342 -15.58 -34.81 9.01
N ASP A 343 -16.51 -34.71 8.06
CA ASP A 343 -17.86 -35.25 8.23
C ASP A 343 -18.09 -36.60 7.51
N LYS A 344 -17.32 -36.90 6.44
CA LYS A 344 -17.52 -38.14 5.61
C LYS A 344 -16.29 -39.03 5.53
N ALA A 345 -15.27 -38.84 6.36
CA ALA A 345 -14.00 -39.58 6.27
C ALA A 345 -13.40 -39.58 4.84
N PHE A 346 -13.62 -38.51 4.09
CA PHE A 346 -13.18 -38.32 2.72
C PHE A 346 -11.66 -38.21 2.64
N ASP A 347 -11.02 -38.91 1.70
CA ASP A 347 -9.60 -38.79 1.41
C ASP A 347 -9.34 -37.85 0.20
N PRO A 348 -8.89 -36.62 0.42
CA PRO A 348 -8.57 -35.70 -0.68
C PRO A 348 -7.45 -36.21 -1.59
N ARG A 349 -6.48 -36.97 -1.06
CA ARG A 349 -5.38 -37.54 -1.83
C ARG A 349 -5.90 -38.51 -2.89
N GLU A 350 -6.74 -39.45 -2.49
CA GLU A 350 -7.33 -40.43 -3.39
C GLU A 350 -8.22 -39.77 -4.46
N PHE A 351 -8.98 -38.73 -4.07
CA PHE A 351 -9.76 -37.94 -5.01
C PHE A 351 -8.89 -37.32 -6.09
N TYR A 352 -7.81 -36.59 -5.71
CA TYR A 352 -6.95 -35.90 -6.68
C TYR A 352 -6.09 -36.88 -7.50
N ARG A 353 -5.74 -38.06 -6.97
CA ARG A 353 -5.10 -39.12 -7.78
C ARG A 353 -6.00 -39.60 -8.93
N ARG A 354 -7.27 -39.87 -8.63
CA ARG A 354 -8.26 -40.25 -9.67
C ARG A 354 -8.50 -39.14 -10.69
N LEU A 355 -8.28 -37.89 -10.30
CA LEU A 355 -8.48 -36.73 -11.18
C LEU A 355 -7.32 -36.51 -12.17
N LEU A 356 -6.15 -37.15 -11.96
CA LEU A 356 -5.04 -37.15 -12.94
C LEU A 356 -5.51 -37.80 -14.25
N GLY A 357 -5.15 -37.21 -15.39
CA GLY A 357 -5.59 -37.67 -16.70
C GLY A 357 -6.99 -37.21 -17.12
N THR A 358 -7.71 -36.46 -16.30
CA THR A 358 -8.99 -35.81 -16.63
C THR A 358 -8.83 -34.37 -17.08
N GLY A 359 -9.94 -33.72 -17.48
CA GLY A 359 -9.94 -32.27 -17.82
C GLY A 359 -9.50 -31.33 -16.68
N ASN A 360 -9.45 -31.80 -15.43
CA ASN A 360 -9.04 -31.06 -14.25
C ASN A 360 -7.61 -31.36 -13.79
N MET A 361 -6.78 -31.91 -14.65
CA MET A 361 -5.40 -32.35 -14.40
C MET A 361 -4.55 -31.31 -13.67
N LEU A 362 -4.60 -30.03 -14.07
CA LEU A 362 -3.83 -28.96 -13.42
C LEU A 362 -4.20 -28.78 -11.94
N ILE A 363 -5.48 -28.95 -11.62
CA ILE A 363 -5.99 -28.90 -10.23
C ILE A 363 -5.48 -30.13 -9.47
N ALA A 364 -5.59 -31.32 -10.07
CA ALA A 364 -5.14 -32.56 -9.48
C ALA A 364 -3.64 -32.50 -9.12
N ILE A 365 -2.79 -32.13 -10.08
CA ILE A 365 -1.35 -31.95 -9.87
C ILE A 365 -1.09 -30.94 -8.74
N THR A 366 -1.80 -29.80 -8.74
CA THR A 366 -1.61 -28.76 -7.74
C THR A 366 -1.92 -29.25 -6.33
N ASP A 367 -3.04 -29.92 -6.15
CA ASP A 367 -3.54 -30.30 -4.82
C ASP A 367 -2.90 -31.61 -4.32
N LEU A 368 -2.40 -32.48 -5.20
CA LEU A 368 -1.46 -33.54 -4.81
C LEU A 368 -0.19 -32.99 -4.15
N GLY A 369 0.27 -31.79 -4.51
CA GLY A 369 1.34 -31.08 -3.78
C GLY A 369 0.95 -30.65 -2.36
N THR A 370 -0.32 -30.77 -1.96
CA THR A 370 -0.82 -30.44 -0.62
C THR A 370 -1.23 -31.68 0.16
N TYR A 371 -1.86 -32.63 -0.50
CA TYR A 371 -2.44 -33.83 0.12
C TYR A 371 -1.67 -35.12 -0.18
N GLY A 372 -0.84 -35.12 -1.24
CA GLY A 372 -0.05 -36.26 -1.68
C GLY A 372 1.13 -36.59 -0.78
N THR A 373 1.74 -37.70 -1.05
CA THR A 373 2.94 -38.26 -0.41
C THR A 373 4.01 -38.51 -1.47
N LYS A 374 5.20 -38.95 -1.06
CA LYS A 374 6.26 -39.37 -2.00
C LYS A 374 5.81 -40.44 -3.00
N ALA A 375 4.89 -41.31 -2.60
CA ALA A 375 4.33 -42.33 -3.50
C ALA A 375 3.54 -41.75 -4.69
N ASP A 376 3.09 -40.49 -4.59
CA ASP A 376 2.39 -39.81 -5.67
C ASP A 376 3.34 -39.04 -6.62
N ALA A 377 4.62 -38.95 -6.25
CA ALA A 377 5.61 -38.20 -7.01
C ALA A 377 5.83 -38.78 -8.41
N GLU A 378 5.89 -40.11 -8.55
CA GLU A 378 6.07 -40.75 -9.86
C GLU A 378 4.88 -40.49 -10.79
N ALA A 379 3.65 -40.54 -10.27
CA ALA A 379 2.47 -40.24 -11.07
C ALA A 379 2.42 -38.77 -11.53
N VAL A 380 3.06 -37.85 -10.78
CA VAL A 380 3.17 -36.43 -11.15
C VAL A 380 4.36 -36.19 -12.09
N LYS A 381 5.44 -36.97 -11.96
CA LYS A 381 6.67 -36.86 -12.77
C LYS A 381 6.41 -36.96 -14.25
N ASP A 382 5.52 -37.87 -14.68
CA ASP A 382 5.17 -38.08 -16.08
C ASP A 382 4.66 -36.80 -16.76
N PHE A 383 4.02 -35.90 -15.99
CA PHE A 383 3.51 -34.64 -16.52
C PHE A 383 4.58 -33.54 -16.66
N ILE A 384 5.80 -33.73 -16.19
CA ILE A 384 6.92 -32.80 -16.41
C ILE A 384 7.30 -32.74 -17.90
N ALA A 385 7.07 -33.85 -18.63
CA ALA A 385 7.30 -33.94 -20.07
C ALA A 385 6.13 -33.38 -20.91
N SER A 386 5.06 -32.89 -20.32
CA SER A 386 3.89 -32.36 -21.04
C SER A 386 4.25 -31.21 -21.98
N ASP A 387 3.68 -31.20 -23.20
CA ASP A 387 3.80 -30.09 -24.15
C ASP A 387 3.14 -28.80 -23.61
N ASN A 388 2.18 -28.93 -22.70
CA ASN A 388 1.62 -27.78 -22.01
C ASN A 388 2.56 -27.30 -20.92
N THR A 389 3.26 -26.20 -21.21
CA THR A 389 4.28 -25.61 -20.30
C THR A 389 3.73 -25.26 -18.92
N THR A 390 2.42 -24.97 -18.77
CA THR A 390 1.78 -24.69 -17.49
C THR A 390 1.66 -25.97 -16.67
N ILE A 391 1.23 -27.06 -17.29
CA ILE A 391 1.14 -28.38 -16.67
C ILE A 391 2.52 -28.87 -16.28
N ALA A 392 3.48 -28.86 -17.22
CA ALA A 392 4.84 -29.31 -17.01
C ALA A 392 5.52 -28.57 -15.83
N ARG A 393 5.45 -27.26 -15.81
CA ARG A 393 5.99 -26.45 -14.71
C ARG A 393 5.30 -26.77 -13.38
N LYS A 394 3.97 -26.93 -13.39
CA LYS A 394 3.24 -27.22 -12.16
C LYS A 394 3.52 -28.64 -11.65
N ALA A 395 3.70 -29.59 -12.55
CA ALA A 395 4.13 -30.95 -12.22
C ALA A 395 5.52 -30.93 -11.57
N LEU A 396 6.47 -30.23 -12.16
CA LEU A 396 7.81 -30.07 -11.60
C LEU A 396 7.76 -29.43 -10.20
N HIS A 397 6.99 -28.36 -10.02
CA HIS A 397 6.78 -27.74 -8.71
C HIS A 397 6.22 -28.71 -7.68
N THR A 398 5.20 -29.49 -8.06
CA THR A 398 4.54 -30.47 -7.18
C THR A 398 5.50 -31.62 -6.88
N TYR A 399 6.20 -32.14 -7.87
CA TYR A 399 7.23 -33.15 -7.70
C TYR A 399 8.30 -32.67 -6.70
N GLY A 400 8.74 -31.41 -6.83
CA GLY A 400 9.68 -30.80 -5.89
C GLY A 400 9.17 -30.73 -4.45
N LYS A 401 7.87 -30.49 -4.26
CA LYS A 401 7.25 -30.53 -2.93
C LYS A 401 7.18 -31.93 -2.32
N LEU A 402 6.92 -32.94 -3.14
CA LEU A 402 6.76 -34.31 -2.68
C LEU A 402 8.12 -35.00 -2.41
N MET A 403 9.11 -34.75 -3.25
CA MET A 403 10.42 -35.38 -3.18
C MET A 403 11.46 -34.62 -2.36
N GLY A 404 11.30 -33.31 -2.21
CA GLY A 404 12.30 -32.50 -1.52
C GLY A 404 13.68 -32.64 -2.17
N ALA A 405 14.72 -32.92 -1.36
CA ALA A 405 16.09 -33.11 -1.87
C ALA A 405 16.31 -34.41 -2.67
N GLU A 406 15.45 -35.42 -2.50
CA GLU A 406 15.60 -36.71 -3.17
C GLU A 406 15.37 -36.65 -4.70
N GLY A 407 14.68 -35.60 -5.18
CA GLY A 407 14.48 -35.36 -6.60
C GLY A 407 15.62 -34.64 -7.33
N ALA A 408 16.81 -34.50 -6.71
CA ALA A 408 17.93 -33.68 -7.20
C ALA A 408 18.31 -33.93 -8.66
N GLU A 409 18.35 -35.19 -9.11
CA GLU A 409 18.67 -35.56 -10.49
C GLU A 409 17.64 -34.96 -11.47
N THR A 410 16.36 -35.14 -11.21
CA THR A 410 15.30 -34.58 -12.06
C THR A 410 15.36 -33.05 -12.11
N TYR A 411 15.66 -32.38 -10.99
CA TYR A 411 15.75 -30.92 -10.99
C TYR A 411 16.96 -30.42 -11.78
N TRP A 412 18.07 -31.17 -11.74
CA TRP A 412 19.25 -30.86 -12.55
C TRP A 412 18.95 -30.97 -14.05
N GLU A 413 18.35 -32.08 -14.47
CA GLU A 413 17.89 -32.25 -15.85
C GLU A 413 17.00 -31.10 -16.32
N GLN A 414 16.02 -30.71 -15.49
CA GLN A 414 15.09 -29.64 -15.83
C GLN A 414 15.73 -28.25 -15.76
N LEU A 415 16.75 -28.03 -14.94
CA LEU A 415 17.54 -26.82 -14.90
C LEU A 415 18.32 -26.63 -16.21
N CYS A 416 18.89 -27.69 -16.73
CA CYS A 416 19.68 -27.74 -17.99
C CYS A 416 18.78 -27.72 -19.24
N SER A 417 17.46 -27.77 -19.11
CA SER A 417 16.55 -27.79 -20.26
C SER A 417 16.52 -26.45 -21.00
N GLU A 418 16.22 -26.48 -22.31
CA GLU A 418 16.02 -25.29 -23.13
C GLU A 418 14.74 -24.51 -22.76
N ASP A 419 13.78 -25.16 -22.12
CA ASP A 419 12.57 -24.49 -21.63
C ASP A 419 12.89 -23.62 -20.43
N ASN A 420 13.01 -22.31 -20.70
CA ASN A 420 13.31 -21.29 -19.68
C ASN A 420 12.36 -21.33 -18.47
N ARG A 421 11.10 -21.75 -18.64
CA ARG A 421 10.11 -21.80 -17.54
C ARG A 421 10.36 -23.01 -16.64
N LYS A 422 10.68 -24.17 -17.20
CA LYS A 422 11.06 -25.36 -16.46
C LYS A 422 12.38 -25.15 -15.73
N SER A 423 13.37 -24.63 -16.43
CA SER A 423 14.68 -24.31 -15.86
C SER A 423 14.57 -23.33 -14.69
N LYS A 424 13.72 -22.30 -14.80
CA LYS A 424 13.46 -21.36 -13.71
C LYS A 424 12.81 -22.03 -12.51
N GLU A 425 11.83 -22.91 -12.72
CA GLU A 425 11.17 -23.64 -11.64
C GLU A 425 12.14 -24.59 -10.94
N ALA A 426 12.94 -25.33 -11.71
CA ALA A 426 13.98 -26.22 -11.18
C ALA A 426 14.97 -25.45 -10.30
N TYR A 427 15.46 -24.29 -10.75
CA TYR A 427 16.32 -23.41 -9.95
C TYR A 427 15.69 -23.02 -8.62
N HIS A 428 14.40 -22.66 -8.60
CA HIS A 428 13.69 -22.32 -7.36
C HIS A 428 13.59 -23.52 -6.41
N ILE A 429 13.32 -24.71 -6.95
CA ILE A 429 13.24 -25.94 -6.14
C ILE A 429 14.62 -26.28 -5.55
N ILE A 430 15.69 -26.24 -6.35
CA ILE A 430 17.07 -26.49 -5.92
C ILE A 430 17.45 -25.55 -4.78
N THR A 431 17.17 -24.26 -4.96
CA THR A 431 17.51 -23.23 -3.97
C THR A 431 16.70 -23.39 -2.68
N ALA A 432 15.38 -23.63 -2.81
CA ALA A 432 14.48 -23.81 -1.65
C ALA A 432 14.84 -25.03 -0.81
N ASN A 433 15.25 -26.14 -1.46
CA ASN A 433 15.66 -27.38 -0.78
C ASN A 433 17.16 -27.42 -0.45
N ARG A 434 17.93 -26.35 -0.74
CA ARG A 434 19.39 -26.26 -0.48
C ARG A 434 20.18 -27.41 -1.08
N ILE A 435 19.82 -27.81 -2.28
CA ILE A 435 20.48 -28.90 -2.99
C ILE A 435 21.81 -28.38 -3.55
N SER A 436 22.89 -29.07 -3.30
CA SER A 436 24.21 -28.75 -3.83
C SER A 436 24.60 -29.71 -4.94
N TYR A 437 25.21 -29.18 -5.99
CA TYR A 437 25.83 -29.92 -7.07
C TYR A 437 27.32 -29.64 -7.09
N SER A 438 28.11 -30.43 -7.79
CA SER A 438 29.54 -30.16 -7.88
C SER A 438 29.79 -28.84 -8.61
N ILE A 439 30.79 -28.09 -8.14
CA ILE A 439 31.12 -26.76 -8.70
C ILE A 439 31.56 -26.91 -10.16
N GLY A 440 32.28 -28.01 -10.49
CA GLY A 440 32.67 -28.30 -11.85
C GLY A 440 31.50 -28.59 -12.79
N GLU A 441 30.47 -29.33 -12.33
CA GLU A 441 29.24 -29.55 -13.11
C GLU A 441 28.50 -28.25 -13.37
N ILE A 442 28.33 -27.40 -12.34
CA ILE A 442 27.68 -26.10 -12.49
C ILE A 442 28.43 -25.22 -13.51
N TRP A 443 29.78 -25.22 -13.46
CA TRP A 443 30.59 -24.47 -14.40
C TRP A 443 30.46 -24.97 -15.84
N ASN A 444 30.54 -26.28 -16.04
CA ASN A 444 30.41 -26.89 -17.36
C ASN A 444 29.03 -26.59 -17.99
N GLU A 445 27.98 -26.66 -17.22
CA GLU A 445 26.64 -26.30 -17.71
C GLU A 445 26.50 -24.80 -17.95
N TYR A 446 27.12 -23.95 -17.11
CA TYR A 446 27.21 -22.52 -17.42
C TYR A 446 27.84 -22.27 -18.80
N GLN A 447 28.95 -22.90 -19.11
CA GLN A 447 29.63 -22.71 -20.40
C GLN A 447 28.75 -23.14 -21.60
N ARG A 448 27.92 -24.16 -21.44
CA ARG A 448 27.00 -24.61 -22.49
C ARG A 448 25.82 -23.65 -22.69
N HIS A 449 25.46 -22.90 -21.65
CA HIS A 449 24.28 -22.06 -21.61
C HIS A 449 24.58 -20.55 -21.44
N ALA A 450 25.85 -20.12 -21.60
CA ALA A 450 26.31 -18.76 -21.31
C ALA A 450 25.45 -17.68 -22.01
N ASP A 451 25.11 -17.91 -23.28
CA ASP A 451 24.36 -16.98 -24.11
C ASP A 451 22.81 -17.11 -23.94
N THR A 452 22.36 -17.89 -22.99
CA THR A 452 20.95 -18.13 -22.74
C THR A 452 20.47 -17.57 -21.39
N PRO A 453 19.16 -17.31 -21.19
CA PRO A 453 18.62 -16.94 -19.89
C PRO A 453 18.89 -17.98 -18.78
N THR A 454 19.16 -19.23 -19.14
CA THR A 454 19.52 -20.32 -18.23
C THR A 454 20.91 -20.13 -17.64
N GLY A 455 21.87 -19.58 -18.41
CA GLY A 455 23.25 -19.33 -17.96
C GLY A 455 23.32 -18.52 -16.67
N SER A 456 22.51 -17.49 -16.53
CA SER A 456 22.47 -16.67 -15.32
C SER A 456 22.13 -17.47 -14.05
N ARG A 457 21.37 -18.57 -14.13
CA ARG A 457 20.99 -19.42 -13.00
C ARG A 457 22.18 -20.23 -12.48
N PHE A 458 23.04 -20.70 -13.37
CA PHE A 458 24.27 -21.37 -12.98
C PHE A 458 25.24 -20.41 -12.29
N ILE A 459 25.31 -19.13 -12.74
CA ILE A 459 26.06 -18.09 -12.01
C ILE A 459 25.51 -17.90 -10.60
N TYR A 460 24.19 -17.80 -10.45
CA TYR A 460 23.58 -17.69 -9.12
C TYR A 460 23.83 -18.94 -8.25
N LEU A 461 23.83 -20.14 -8.84
CA LEU A 461 24.17 -21.37 -8.10
C LEU A 461 25.62 -21.35 -7.65
N LEU A 462 26.59 -20.94 -8.51
CA LEU A 462 27.98 -20.76 -8.12
C LEU A 462 28.14 -19.74 -6.99
N CYS A 463 27.45 -18.60 -7.09
CA CYS A 463 27.47 -17.57 -6.05
C CYS A 463 26.95 -18.09 -4.71
N ASN A 464 26.00 -19.00 -4.70
CA ASN A 464 25.39 -19.56 -3.50
C ASN A 464 26.17 -20.73 -2.88
N GLN A 465 27.18 -21.31 -3.57
CA GLN A 465 28.04 -22.30 -2.98
C GLN A 465 28.95 -21.68 -1.89
N THR A 466 29.42 -22.47 -0.97
CA THR A 466 30.33 -22.03 0.11
C THR A 466 31.73 -22.63 0.02
N ASP A 467 31.97 -23.42 -0.98
CA ASP A 467 33.27 -24.06 -1.20
C ASP A 467 34.29 -23.12 -1.85
N TRP A 468 35.55 -23.21 -1.43
CA TRP A 468 36.63 -22.40 -1.99
C TRP A 468 36.87 -22.65 -3.47
N GLU A 469 36.61 -23.86 -3.95
CA GLU A 469 36.76 -24.23 -5.36
C GLU A 469 35.98 -23.30 -6.32
N ARG A 470 34.84 -22.75 -5.87
CA ARG A 470 34.05 -21.78 -6.66
C ARG A 470 34.82 -20.52 -7.01
N LEU A 471 35.80 -20.13 -6.19
CA LEU A 471 36.48 -18.83 -6.31
C LEU A 471 37.19 -18.68 -7.67
N LYS A 472 37.80 -19.73 -8.19
CA LYS A 472 38.45 -19.71 -9.53
C LYS A 472 37.45 -19.36 -10.64
N TYR A 473 36.21 -19.83 -10.53
CA TYR A 473 35.16 -19.56 -11.51
C TYR A 473 34.52 -18.18 -11.30
N LEU A 474 34.36 -17.73 -10.07
CA LEU A 474 33.90 -16.37 -9.78
C LEU A 474 34.89 -15.31 -10.28
N VAL A 475 36.20 -15.55 -10.17
CA VAL A 475 37.24 -14.68 -10.74
C VAL A 475 37.10 -14.60 -12.26
N LYS A 476 36.95 -15.75 -12.95
CA LYS A 476 36.77 -15.79 -14.41
C LYS A 476 35.51 -15.04 -14.85
N LEU A 477 34.39 -15.20 -14.12
CA LEU A 477 33.13 -14.45 -14.39
C LEU A 477 33.28 -12.95 -14.17
N TYR A 478 34.00 -12.54 -13.13
CA TYR A 478 34.17 -11.13 -12.80
C TYR A 478 34.99 -10.38 -13.87
N VAL A 479 36.02 -11.02 -14.41
CA VAL A 479 36.92 -10.42 -15.43
C VAL A 479 36.37 -10.52 -16.85
N ASP A 480 35.27 -11.23 -17.03
CA ASP A 480 34.56 -11.33 -18.31
C ASP A 480 33.83 -10.04 -18.62
N ASP A 481 34.25 -9.32 -19.65
CA ASP A 481 33.70 -8.05 -20.05
C ASP A 481 32.33 -8.18 -20.75
N SER A 482 31.98 -9.38 -21.20
CA SER A 482 30.68 -9.69 -21.83
C SER A 482 29.54 -9.89 -20.81
N LEU A 483 29.86 -10.12 -19.52
CA LEU A 483 28.88 -10.41 -18.50
C LEU A 483 28.04 -9.18 -18.18
N ASP A 484 26.72 -9.37 -18.09
CA ASP A 484 25.75 -8.33 -17.69
C ASP A 484 26.15 -7.67 -16.36
N LYS A 485 25.94 -6.35 -16.26
CA LYS A 485 26.31 -5.55 -15.09
C LYS A 485 25.70 -6.08 -13.79
N THR A 486 24.45 -6.50 -13.81
CA THR A 486 23.75 -7.00 -12.61
C THR A 486 24.34 -8.33 -12.13
N LEU A 487 24.69 -9.21 -13.07
CA LEU A 487 25.38 -10.46 -12.76
C LEU A 487 26.80 -10.19 -12.26
N LYS A 488 27.50 -9.23 -12.84
CA LYS A 488 28.85 -8.82 -12.42
C LYS A 488 28.85 -8.27 -11.00
N GLU A 489 27.86 -7.46 -10.63
CA GLU A 489 27.66 -7.00 -9.25
C GLU A 489 27.40 -8.17 -8.28
N LYS A 490 26.58 -9.15 -8.68
CA LYS A 490 26.32 -10.34 -7.86
C LYS A 490 27.58 -11.20 -7.65
N VAL A 491 28.40 -11.37 -8.70
CA VAL A 491 29.67 -12.06 -8.61
C VAL A 491 30.65 -11.31 -7.70
N ALA A 492 30.69 -9.96 -7.79
CA ALA A 492 31.51 -9.11 -6.93
C ALA A 492 31.15 -9.27 -5.44
N ASP A 493 29.86 -9.27 -5.12
CA ASP A 493 29.36 -9.52 -3.75
C ASP A 493 29.82 -10.90 -3.24
N SER A 494 29.80 -11.91 -4.13
CA SER A 494 30.22 -13.28 -3.79
C SER A 494 31.74 -13.41 -3.63
N LEU A 495 32.52 -12.62 -4.36
CA LEU A 495 33.97 -12.52 -4.17
C LEU A 495 34.32 -11.94 -2.79
N CYS A 496 33.55 -11.00 -2.28
CA CYS A 496 33.70 -10.42 -0.93
C CYS A 496 33.21 -11.34 0.21
N SER A 497 32.53 -12.44 -0.09
CA SER A 497 31.82 -13.27 0.90
C SER A 497 32.44 -14.65 1.04
N GLN A 498 33.76 -14.72 1.27
CA GLN A 498 34.43 -16.01 1.44
C GLN A 498 34.31 -16.52 2.88
N ASN A 499 34.13 -17.85 3.03
CA ASN A 499 34.10 -18.47 4.35
C ASN A 499 35.53 -18.78 4.84
N VAL A 500 36.19 -17.80 5.42
CA VAL A 500 37.58 -17.90 5.96
C VAL A 500 37.72 -18.89 7.12
N TYR A 501 36.66 -19.43 7.66
CA TYR A 501 36.69 -20.48 8.70
C TYR A 501 36.73 -21.90 8.11
N LYS A 502 36.44 -22.05 6.82
CA LYS A 502 36.59 -23.32 6.11
C LYS A 502 38.04 -23.46 5.71
N ARG A 503 38.72 -24.45 6.30
CA ARG A 503 40.14 -24.72 6.03
C ARG A 503 40.37 -25.00 4.55
N LEU A 504 41.48 -24.48 4.05
CA LEU A 504 41.92 -24.61 2.67
C LEU A 504 43.21 -25.45 2.64
N SER A 505 43.28 -26.45 1.75
CA SER A 505 44.53 -27.20 1.53
C SER A 505 45.59 -26.30 0.92
N ALA A 506 46.88 -26.60 1.17
CA ALA A 506 47.97 -25.82 0.58
C ALA A 506 47.92 -25.84 -0.95
N GLU A 507 47.62 -27.00 -1.53
CA GLU A 507 47.50 -27.18 -2.98
C GLU A 507 46.38 -26.33 -3.58
N THR A 508 45.19 -26.35 -2.98
CA THR A 508 44.06 -25.52 -3.43
C THR A 508 44.35 -24.03 -3.24
N ALA A 509 45.04 -23.65 -2.15
CA ALA A 509 45.43 -22.27 -1.91
C ALA A 509 46.37 -21.76 -3.01
N ASP A 510 47.39 -22.56 -3.36
CA ASP A 510 48.37 -22.21 -4.39
C ASP A 510 47.73 -22.11 -5.79
N GLU A 511 46.75 -22.99 -6.11
CA GLU A 511 45.92 -22.90 -7.33
C GLU A 511 45.14 -21.59 -7.39
N LEU A 512 44.45 -21.24 -6.31
CA LEU A 512 43.65 -20.03 -6.24
C LEU A 512 44.49 -18.75 -6.31
N ILE A 513 45.65 -18.74 -5.65
CA ILE A 513 46.61 -17.64 -5.71
C ILE A 513 47.11 -17.45 -7.14
N SER A 514 47.40 -18.55 -7.86
CA SER A 514 47.80 -18.49 -9.27
C SER A 514 46.73 -17.84 -10.14
N VAL A 515 45.45 -18.27 -10.00
CA VAL A 515 44.31 -17.70 -10.75
C VAL A 515 44.12 -16.22 -10.45
N ILE A 516 44.23 -15.79 -9.18
CA ILE A 516 44.07 -14.38 -8.80
C ILE A 516 45.23 -13.55 -9.39
N ASN A 517 46.47 -14.06 -9.37
CA ASN A 517 47.62 -13.36 -9.93
C ASN A 517 47.50 -13.16 -11.46
N GLU A 518 46.99 -14.16 -12.18
CA GLU A 518 46.75 -14.08 -13.63
C GLU A 518 45.76 -12.93 -13.97
N HIS A 519 44.83 -12.64 -13.10
CA HIS A 519 43.76 -11.64 -13.32
C HIS A 519 43.86 -10.40 -12.42
N LYS A 520 45.00 -10.18 -11.76
CA LYS A 520 45.18 -9.16 -10.71
C LYS A 520 44.80 -7.76 -11.16
N ASP A 521 45.18 -7.38 -12.37
CA ASP A 521 44.92 -6.04 -12.91
C ASP A 521 43.40 -5.73 -13.05
N LYS A 522 42.64 -6.73 -13.53
CA LYS A 522 41.17 -6.61 -13.66
C LYS A 522 40.42 -6.71 -12.32
N LEU A 523 40.97 -7.47 -11.38
CA LEU A 523 40.41 -7.61 -10.02
C LEU A 523 40.60 -6.35 -9.17
N GLY A 524 41.71 -5.62 -9.40
CA GLY A 524 42.00 -4.41 -8.63
C GLY A 524 42.02 -4.65 -7.11
N LYS A 525 41.25 -3.88 -6.34
CA LYS A 525 41.19 -3.99 -4.88
C LYS A 525 40.66 -5.33 -4.34
N PHE A 526 39.93 -6.10 -5.17
CA PHE A 526 39.45 -7.43 -4.75
C PHE A 526 40.61 -8.40 -4.58
N ALA A 527 41.70 -8.32 -5.39
CA ALA A 527 42.84 -9.22 -5.32
C ALA A 527 43.48 -9.23 -3.93
N ASP A 528 43.71 -8.06 -3.33
CA ASP A 528 44.33 -7.96 -2.00
C ASP A 528 43.46 -8.57 -0.89
N GLY A 529 42.13 -8.35 -0.95
CA GLY A 529 41.17 -8.97 -0.04
C GLY A 529 41.15 -10.49 -0.15
N LEU A 530 41.17 -11.02 -1.38
CA LEU A 530 41.14 -12.45 -1.63
C LEU A 530 42.44 -13.14 -1.17
N PHE A 531 43.62 -12.53 -1.37
CA PHE A 531 44.87 -13.04 -0.84
C PHE A 531 44.85 -13.13 0.70
N PHE A 532 44.33 -12.07 1.36
CA PHE A 532 44.19 -12.07 2.80
C PHE A 532 43.29 -13.20 3.29
N ASP A 533 42.13 -13.39 2.64
CA ASP A 533 41.17 -14.43 3.02
C ASP A 533 41.72 -15.84 2.80
N ILE A 534 42.46 -16.09 1.69
CA ILE A 534 43.11 -17.35 1.41
C ILE A 534 44.17 -17.66 2.46
N GLU A 535 45.07 -16.70 2.79
CA GLU A 535 46.09 -16.89 3.81
C GLU A 535 45.49 -17.18 5.20
N LYS A 536 44.39 -16.54 5.52
CA LYS A 536 43.66 -16.79 6.76
C LYS A 536 43.01 -18.18 6.81
N ALA A 537 42.51 -18.68 5.68
CA ALA A 537 41.90 -20.02 5.57
C ALA A 537 42.94 -21.16 5.48
N ARG A 538 44.17 -20.87 5.02
CA ARG A 538 45.29 -21.80 4.92
C ARG A 538 45.86 -22.15 6.31
N ARG A 539 45.69 -21.28 7.32
CA ARG A 539 46.14 -21.48 8.70
C ARG A 539 45.19 -22.39 9.48
#